data_5c6846faed549d94c8d7d88ca26fa106
#
_entry.id   5c6846faed549d94c8d7d88ca26fa106
#
_cell.length_a   1.000
_cell.length_b   1.000
_cell.length_c   1.000
_cell.angle_alpha   90.00
_cell.angle_beta   90.00
_cell.angle_gamma   90.00
#
_symmetry.space_group_name_H-M   'P 1'
#
loop_
_entity.id
_entity.type
_entity.pdbx_description
1 polymer ?
#
loop_
_entity_poly.entity_id
_entity_poly.type
_entity_poly.pdbx_seq_one_letter_code
_entity_poly.pdbx_strand_id
1 'polypeptide(L)'
;TFYVKANQVSTNEKAIIEAIQTKNTPALIQALITRMKNQLEKDVNTFPELIKEVETYAGTCPDSASVAILHSMIAEMYNNYYMQNRWNVNQRTELAGYVPDDIREWTSNLFREKIKQELTLSLQPARLLQQTPVSQYNLILKKGKDTPQLRPTLYDFLAFRAIDIQPSDKWYEDVIDFRRTQPEKKALLLDELDYWQYKYDSQSTNTNDYRNTLDSLYNVYGKEPFAAEIRIAEMNLLQRERYQGNKAHQDSVQALIYSLCKESIAQYPKYDRINVFKNQLNEMETPVLNIQSDNNVYPGKDLTLQIKYVNTP
;
A
#
# COMPACT_ATOMS: atom_id res chain seq x y z
N THR A 1 -31.81 27.95 -4.25
CA THR A 1 -30.89 26.85 -4.62
C THR A 1 -29.76 27.32 -5.57
N PHE A 2 -30.06 28.24 -6.51
CA PHE A 2 -29.06 28.82 -7.43
C PHE A 2 -28.03 29.72 -6.71
N TYR A 3 -28.43 30.46 -5.69
CA TYR A 3 -27.57 31.36 -4.91
C TYR A 3 -26.52 30.61 -4.07
N VAL A 4 -26.86 29.45 -3.53
CA VAL A 4 -25.94 28.61 -2.73
C VAL A 4 -24.89 27.95 -3.63
N LYS A 5 -25.24 27.53 -4.85
CA LYS A 5 -24.29 26.96 -5.83
C LYS A 5 -23.26 27.97 -6.29
N ALA A 6 -23.66 29.21 -6.61
CA ALA A 6 -22.77 30.28 -7.04
C ALA A 6 -21.77 30.67 -5.94
N ASN A 7 -22.20 30.73 -4.68
CA ASN A 7 -21.31 31.07 -3.55
C ASN A 7 -20.26 29.99 -3.24
N GLN A 8 -20.58 28.69 -3.35
CA GLN A 8 -19.60 27.63 -3.14
C GLN A 8 -18.53 27.58 -4.24
N VAL A 9 -18.92 27.69 -5.49
CA VAL A 9 -18.00 27.77 -6.63
C VAL A 9 -17.08 28.98 -6.47
N SER A 10 -17.61 30.15 -6.12
CA SER A 10 -16.81 31.37 -5.94
C SER A 10 -15.82 31.28 -4.77
N THR A 11 -16.12 30.50 -3.72
CA THR A 11 -15.23 30.33 -2.56
C THR A 11 -14.02 29.45 -2.90
N ASN A 12 -14.23 28.35 -3.61
CA ASN A 12 -13.13 27.48 -4.03
C ASN A 12 -12.22 28.14 -5.08
N GLU A 13 -12.81 28.88 -6.02
CA GLU A 13 -12.04 29.64 -7.02
C GLU A 13 -11.20 30.74 -6.36
N LYS A 14 -11.75 31.46 -5.38
CA LYS A 14 -10.98 32.45 -4.60
C LYS A 14 -9.81 31.80 -3.86
N ALA A 15 -10.01 30.64 -3.23
CA ALA A 15 -8.96 29.90 -2.53
C ALA A 15 -7.82 29.48 -3.48
N ILE A 16 -8.15 29.04 -4.70
CA ILE A 16 -7.18 28.68 -5.72
C ILE A 16 -6.39 29.93 -6.15
N ILE A 17 -7.09 31.04 -6.47
CA ILE A 17 -6.45 32.30 -6.89
C ILE A 17 -5.53 32.84 -5.79
N GLU A 18 -5.98 32.87 -4.54
CA GLU A 18 -5.20 33.29 -3.39
C GLU A 18 -3.95 32.44 -3.19
N ALA A 19 -4.09 31.12 -3.29
CA ALA A 19 -2.97 30.19 -3.16
C ALA A 19 -1.92 30.39 -4.28
N ILE A 20 -2.35 30.68 -5.51
CA ILE A 20 -1.47 31.01 -6.63
C ILE A 20 -0.75 32.34 -6.37
N GLN A 21 -1.48 33.40 -5.99
CA GLN A 21 -0.94 34.74 -5.74
C GLN A 21 0.08 34.75 -4.60
N THR A 22 -0.19 33.97 -3.53
CA THR A 22 0.69 33.85 -2.37
C THR A 22 1.80 32.81 -2.56
N LYS A 23 1.85 32.12 -3.71
CA LYS A 23 2.77 30.99 -3.98
C LYS A 23 2.71 29.90 -2.91
N ASN A 24 1.55 29.74 -2.27
CA ASN A 24 1.33 28.73 -1.25
C ASN A 24 0.84 27.43 -1.90
N THR A 25 1.77 26.62 -2.37
CA THR A 25 1.47 25.41 -3.13
C THR A 25 0.75 24.32 -2.34
N PRO A 26 1.03 24.08 -1.05
CA PRO A 26 0.18 23.18 -0.24
C PRO A 26 -1.29 23.64 -0.16
N ALA A 27 -1.54 24.96 -0.03
CA ALA A 27 -2.90 25.48 -0.05
C ALA A 27 -3.58 25.34 -1.42
N LEU A 28 -2.82 25.51 -2.51
CA LEU A 28 -3.30 25.25 -3.87
C LEU A 28 -3.76 23.80 -4.02
N ILE A 29 -2.92 22.84 -3.63
CA ILE A 29 -3.24 21.40 -3.71
C ILE A 29 -4.47 21.08 -2.87
N GLN A 30 -4.58 21.63 -1.64
CA GLN A 30 -5.76 21.46 -0.79
C GLN A 30 -7.04 21.99 -1.46
N ALA A 31 -6.95 23.17 -2.07
CA ALA A 31 -8.09 23.78 -2.76
C ALA A 31 -8.51 22.96 -3.99
N LEU A 32 -7.55 22.43 -4.75
CA LEU A 32 -7.82 21.52 -5.87
C LEU A 32 -8.50 20.24 -5.41
N ILE A 33 -8.01 19.59 -4.37
CA ILE A 33 -8.63 18.37 -3.80
C ILE A 33 -10.08 18.68 -3.37
N THR A 34 -10.31 19.78 -2.70
CA THR A 34 -11.64 20.20 -2.26
C THR A 34 -12.57 20.46 -3.47
N ARG A 35 -12.07 21.12 -4.50
CA ARG A 35 -12.82 21.37 -5.75
C ARG A 35 -13.20 20.06 -6.43
N MET A 36 -12.22 19.17 -6.60
CA MET A 36 -12.44 17.85 -7.21
C MET A 36 -13.53 17.07 -6.47
N LYS A 37 -13.43 16.98 -5.14
CA LYS A 37 -14.42 16.31 -4.31
C LYS A 37 -15.83 16.88 -4.53
N ASN A 38 -15.95 18.21 -4.45
CA ASN A 38 -17.24 18.90 -4.61
C ASN A 38 -17.84 18.73 -6.01
N GLN A 39 -17.02 18.62 -7.05
CA GLN A 39 -17.48 18.40 -8.43
C GLN A 39 -17.91 16.96 -8.66
N LEU A 40 -17.13 15.99 -8.19
CA LEU A 40 -17.46 14.57 -8.32
C LEU A 40 -18.71 14.16 -7.52
N GLU A 41 -18.97 14.83 -6.39
CA GLU A 41 -20.24 14.64 -5.65
C GLU A 41 -21.47 15.12 -6.44
N LYS A 42 -21.28 16.04 -7.40
CA LYS A 42 -22.37 16.55 -8.25
C LYS A 42 -22.54 15.76 -9.54
N ASP A 43 -21.43 15.45 -10.20
CA ASP A 43 -21.42 14.73 -11.45
C ASP A 43 -20.08 13.97 -11.64
N VAL A 44 -20.15 12.66 -11.55
CA VAL A 44 -19.00 11.74 -11.73
C VAL A 44 -18.45 11.82 -13.15
N ASN A 45 -19.25 12.19 -14.15
CA ASN A 45 -18.81 12.26 -15.54
C ASN A 45 -17.83 13.42 -15.83
N THR A 46 -17.66 14.36 -14.87
CA THR A 46 -16.67 15.45 -14.96
C THR A 46 -15.25 15.01 -14.63
N PHE A 47 -15.01 13.74 -14.32
CA PHE A 47 -13.72 13.26 -13.90
C PHE A 47 -12.59 13.48 -14.95
N PRO A 48 -12.80 13.24 -16.27
CA PRO A 48 -11.80 13.52 -17.29
C PRO A 48 -11.39 14.99 -17.38
N GLU A 49 -12.34 15.90 -17.22
CA GLU A 49 -12.10 17.35 -17.23
C GLU A 49 -11.27 17.79 -16.02
N LEU A 50 -11.52 17.17 -14.85
CA LEU A 50 -10.74 17.42 -13.63
C LEU A 50 -9.30 16.96 -13.75
N ILE A 51 -9.04 15.82 -14.41
CA ILE A 51 -7.67 15.36 -14.70
C ILE A 51 -6.93 16.43 -15.51
N LYS A 52 -7.52 16.92 -16.61
CA LYS A 52 -6.93 17.96 -17.47
C LYS A 52 -6.67 19.27 -16.71
N GLU A 53 -7.54 19.62 -15.77
CA GLU A 53 -7.34 20.77 -14.90
C GLU A 53 -6.09 20.62 -14.04
N VAL A 54 -5.91 19.45 -13.36
CA VAL A 54 -4.73 19.19 -12.53
C VAL A 54 -3.46 19.11 -13.37
N GLU A 55 -3.50 18.54 -14.58
CA GLU A 55 -2.39 18.53 -15.53
C GLU A 55 -1.95 19.97 -15.91
N THR A 56 -2.93 20.85 -16.12
CA THR A 56 -2.64 22.27 -16.41
C THR A 56 -1.92 22.95 -15.24
N TYR A 57 -2.34 22.69 -14.01
CA TYR A 57 -1.66 23.21 -12.83
C TYR A 57 -0.26 22.62 -12.65
N ALA A 58 -0.06 21.33 -12.91
CA ALA A 58 1.26 20.71 -12.88
C ALA A 58 2.22 21.37 -13.89
N GLY A 59 1.73 21.67 -15.10
CA GLY A 59 2.52 22.33 -16.15
C GLY A 59 2.87 23.79 -15.89
N THR A 60 2.15 24.48 -15.00
CA THR A 60 2.35 25.92 -14.71
C THR A 60 2.89 26.20 -13.30
N CYS A 61 2.93 25.22 -12.43
CA CYS A 61 3.39 25.35 -11.06
C CYS A 61 4.91 25.60 -10.99
N PRO A 62 5.38 26.66 -10.32
CA PRO A 62 6.80 26.99 -10.27
C PRO A 62 7.60 26.19 -9.23
N ASP A 63 6.91 25.51 -8.30
CA ASP A 63 7.53 24.74 -7.22
C ASP A 63 7.64 23.26 -7.59
N SER A 64 8.88 22.80 -7.84
CA SER A 64 9.15 21.43 -8.29
C SER A 64 8.69 20.35 -7.32
N ALA A 65 8.73 20.59 -6.00
CA ALA A 65 8.26 19.62 -5.02
C ALA A 65 6.72 19.45 -5.09
N SER A 66 6.00 20.54 -5.31
CA SER A 66 4.56 20.52 -5.51
C SER A 66 4.16 19.94 -6.86
N VAL A 67 4.95 20.20 -7.91
CA VAL A 67 4.78 19.54 -9.22
C VAL A 67 4.85 18.02 -9.07
N ALA A 68 5.81 17.52 -8.29
CA ALA A 68 5.92 16.08 -8.00
C ALA A 68 4.65 15.53 -7.30
N ILE A 69 4.09 16.25 -6.35
CA ILE A 69 2.83 15.88 -5.70
C ILE A 69 1.67 15.88 -6.71
N LEU A 70 1.58 16.89 -7.56
CA LEU A 70 0.53 16.96 -8.60
C LEU A 70 0.63 15.79 -9.57
N HIS A 71 1.83 15.42 -10.02
CA HIS A 71 2.03 14.23 -10.86
C HIS A 71 1.58 12.95 -10.15
N SER A 72 1.88 12.79 -8.86
CA SER A 72 1.38 11.65 -8.07
C SER A 72 -0.16 11.64 -7.97
N MET A 73 -0.80 12.80 -7.84
CA MET A 73 -2.27 12.91 -7.84
C MET A 73 -2.85 12.56 -9.22
N ILE A 74 -2.24 13.04 -10.31
CA ILE A 74 -2.65 12.72 -11.68
C ILE A 74 -2.56 11.21 -11.93
N ALA A 75 -1.48 10.56 -11.51
CA ALA A 75 -1.32 9.11 -11.61
C ALA A 75 -2.45 8.36 -10.88
N GLU A 76 -2.77 8.77 -9.64
CA GLU A 76 -3.87 8.20 -8.87
C GLU A 76 -5.22 8.45 -9.54
N MET A 77 -5.45 9.62 -10.12
CA MET A 77 -6.69 9.94 -10.84
C MET A 77 -6.86 9.03 -12.05
N TYR A 78 -5.82 8.86 -12.89
CA TYR A 78 -5.86 7.93 -14.01
C TYR A 78 -6.09 6.49 -13.56
N ASN A 79 -5.42 6.06 -12.48
CA ASN A 79 -5.61 4.72 -11.92
C ASN A 79 -7.03 4.51 -11.41
N ASN A 80 -7.59 5.46 -10.68
CA ASN A 80 -8.96 5.39 -10.17
C ASN A 80 -9.98 5.32 -11.31
N TYR A 81 -9.81 6.14 -12.35
CA TYR A 81 -10.66 6.09 -13.53
C TYR A 81 -10.58 4.74 -14.23
N TYR A 82 -9.36 4.23 -14.45
CA TYR A 82 -9.14 2.91 -15.03
C TYR A 82 -9.79 1.80 -14.21
N MET A 83 -9.58 1.78 -12.90
CA MET A 83 -10.12 0.74 -12.02
C MET A 83 -11.64 0.74 -11.97
N GLN A 84 -12.27 1.90 -11.94
CA GLN A 84 -13.73 2.05 -11.96
C GLN A 84 -14.35 1.59 -13.30
N ASN A 85 -13.63 1.78 -14.42
CA ASN A 85 -14.09 1.47 -15.77
C ASN A 85 -13.43 0.21 -16.35
N ARG A 86 -12.72 -0.58 -15.55
CA ARG A 86 -11.84 -1.68 -15.94
C ARG A 86 -12.51 -2.66 -16.90
N TRP A 87 -13.77 -3.00 -16.63
CA TRP A 87 -14.52 -3.92 -17.48
C TRP A 87 -14.60 -3.42 -18.92
N ASN A 88 -15.07 -2.20 -19.12
CA ASN A 88 -15.23 -1.60 -20.45
C ASN A 88 -13.88 -1.34 -21.13
N VAL A 89 -12.89 -0.87 -20.35
CA VAL A 89 -11.55 -0.54 -20.87
C VAL A 89 -10.83 -1.78 -21.38
N ASN A 90 -10.93 -2.92 -20.69
CA ASN A 90 -10.26 -4.16 -21.10
C ASN A 90 -10.84 -4.81 -22.35
N GLN A 91 -12.02 -4.39 -22.80
CA GLN A 91 -12.64 -4.88 -24.05
C GLN A 91 -12.22 -4.07 -25.28
N ARG A 92 -11.51 -2.95 -25.11
CA ARG A 92 -11.11 -2.08 -26.22
C ARG A 92 -9.90 -2.63 -26.94
N THR A 93 -9.93 -2.52 -28.25
CA THR A 93 -8.81 -2.91 -29.12
C THR A 93 -7.87 -1.73 -29.30
N GLU A 94 -6.59 -1.97 -29.14
CA GLU A 94 -5.55 -0.98 -29.36
C GLU A 94 -5.33 -0.76 -30.86
N LEU A 95 -5.31 0.51 -31.28
CA LEU A 95 -4.97 0.91 -32.64
C LEU A 95 -3.52 1.38 -32.66
N ALA A 96 -2.68 0.71 -33.45
CA ALA A 96 -1.26 1.01 -33.52
C ALA A 96 -1.00 2.48 -33.92
N GLY A 97 -0.25 3.19 -33.10
CA GLY A 97 0.15 4.59 -33.37
C GLY A 97 -0.94 5.64 -33.19
N TYR A 98 -2.11 5.27 -32.65
CA TYR A 98 -3.19 6.22 -32.38
C TYR A 98 -3.47 6.30 -30.87
N VAL A 99 -3.45 7.53 -30.35
CA VAL A 99 -3.84 7.83 -28.94
C VAL A 99 -5.05 8.76 -29.00
N PRO A 100 -6.24 8.33 -28.55
CA PRO A 100 -7.42 9.17 -28.50
C PRO A 100 -7.24 10.35 -27.55
N ASP A 101 -7.79 11.52 -27.91
CA ASP A 101 -7.80 12.71 -27.04
C ASP A 101 -8.70 12.53 -25.80
N ASP A 102 -9.73 11.70 -25.92
CA ASP A 102 -10.66 11.40 -24.83
C ASP A 102 -10.24 10.13 -24.10
N ILE A 103 -9.96 10.24 -22.80
CA ILE A 103 -9.59 9.10 -21.97
C ILE A 103 -10.69 8.04 -21.91
N ARG A 104 -11.93 8.40 -22.22
CA ARG A 104 -13.05 7.48 -22.33
C ARG A 104 -12.89 6.45 -23.46
N GLU A 105 -11.97 6.69 -24.37
CA GLU A 105 -11.64 5.77 -25.48
C GLU A 105 -10.31 5.01 -25.26
N TRP A 106 -9.58 5.32 -24.21
CA TRP A 106 -8.27 4.72 -23.95
C TRP A 106 -8.35 3.23 -23.64
N THR A 107 -7.35 2.50 -24.09
CA THR A 107 -7.12 1.08 -23.77
C THR A 107 -6.40 0.92 -22.42
N SER A 108 -6.38 -0.29 -21.88
CA SER A 108 -5.66 -0.60 -20.64
C SER A 108 -4.16 -0.28 -20.72
N ASN A 109 -3.54 -0.45 -21.90
CA ASN A 109 -2.12 -0.13 -22.09
C ASN A 109 -1.87 1.38 -22.00
N LEU A 110 -2.71 2.20 -22.66
CA LEU A 110 -2.59 3.66 -22.60
C LEU A 110 -2.70 4.17 -21.14
N PHE A 111 -3.66 3.64 -20.36
CA PHE A 111 -3.75 3.98 -18.94
C PHE A 111 -2.49 3.59 -18.18
N ARG A 112 -2.01 2.36 -18.34
CA ARG A 112 -0.81 1.88 -17.63
C ARG A 112 0.44 2.71 -17.95
N GLU A 113 0.65 3.01 -19.23
CA GLU A 113 1.79 3.83 -19.64
C GLU A 113 1.69 5.26 -19.13
N LYS A 114 0.50 5.89 -19.19
CA LYS A 114 0.29 7.22 -18.65
C LYS A 114 0.51 7.26 -17.14
N ILE A 115 -0.06 6.30 -16.40
CA ILE A 115 0.15 6.17 -14.95
C ILE A 115 1.64 6.04 -14.64
N LYS A 116 2.37 5.16 -15.34
CA LYS A 116 3.81 4.97 -15.16
C LYS A 116 4.60 6.25 -15.43
N GLN A 117 4.23 6.98 -16.50
CA GLN A 117 4.83 8.27 -16.82
C GLN A 117 4.65 9.29 -15.70
N GLU A 118 3.43 9.44 -15.20
CA GLU A 118 3.10 10.38 -14.12
C GLU A 118 3.78 9.99 -12.81
N LEU A 119 3.84 8.70 -12.48
CA LEU A 119 4.59 8.21 -11.32
C LEU A 119 6.10 8.48 -11.46
N THR A 120 6.66 8.33 -12.66
CA THR A 120 8.07 8.67 -12.93
C THR A 120 8.33 10.16 -12.69
N LEU A 121 7.45 11.04 -13.18
CA LEU A 121 7.55 12.48 -12.98
C LEU A 121 7.36 12.86 -11.51
N SER A 122 6.50 12.15 -10.77
CA SER A 122 6.28 12.40 -9.35
C SER A 122 7.50 12.13 -8.46
N LEU A 123 8.51 11.42 -8.95
CA LEU A 123 9.75 11.14 -8.23
C LEU A 123 10.92 12.06 -8.68
N GLN A 124 10.62 13.11 -9.44
CA GLN A 124 11.63 14.06 -9.93
C GLN A 124 11.35 15.50 -9.46
N PRO A 125 12.40 16.29 -9.18
CA PRO A 125 13.81 15.88 -9.12
C PRO A 125 14.13 15.17 -7.79
N ALA A 126 14.59 13.91 -7.87
CA ALA A 126 14.73 13.03 -6.71
C ALA A 126 15.52 13.65 -5.54
N ARG A 127 16.66 14.29 -5.83
CA ARG A 127 17.50 14.92 -4.80
C ARG A 127 16.77 16.01 -3.99
N LEU A 128 15.94 16.82 -4.64
CA LEU A 128 15.11 17.81 -3.96
C LEU A 128 14.10 17.14 -3.03
N LEU A 129 13.40 16.14 -3.53
CA LEU A 129 12.37 15.42 -2.77
C LEU A 129 12.95 14.68 -1.56
N GLN A 130 14.16 14.09 -1.72
CA GLN A 130 14.90 13.44 -0.63
C GLN A 130 15.35 14.41 0.47
N GLN A 131 15.51 15.69 0.17
CA GLN A 131 15.87 16.74 1.12
C GLN A 131 14.65 17.49 1.68
N THR A 132 13.48 17.32 1.07
CA THR A 132 12.24 18.00 1.49
C THR A 132 11.55 17.20 2.59
N PRO A 133 11.43 17.75 3.82
CA PRO A 133 10.70 17.07 4.89
C PRO A 133 9.20 16.94 4.53
N VAL A 134 8.66 15.73 4.70
CA VAL A 134 7.22 15.48 4.47
C VAL A 134 6.34 16.35 5.37
N SER A 135 6.90 16.85 6.49
CA SER A 135 6.20 17.73 7.43
C SER A 135 5.79 19.08 6.87
N GLN A 136 6.44 19.55 5.80
CA GLN A 136 6.04 20.78 5.11
C GLN A 136 4.64 20.67 4.47
N TYR A 137 4.17 19.46 4.21
CA TYR A 137 2.89 19.18 3.56
C TYR A 137 1.82 18.65 4.52
N ASN A 138 1.93 18.94 5.83
CA ASN A 138 0.95 18.50 6.84
C ASN A 138 -0.48 18.96 6.56
N LEU A 139 -0.66 20.02 5.79
CA LEU A 139 -1.98 20.53 5.40
C LEU A 139 -2.73 19.55 4.50
N ILE A 140 -2.01 18.79 3.69
CA ILE A 140 -2.57 17.89 2.68
C ILE A 140 -2.25 16.42 2.93
N LEU A 141 -1.25 16.11 3.78
CA LEU A 141 -0.81 14.75 4.05
C LEU A 141 -1.17 14.34 5.48
N LYS A 142 -1.84 13.20 5.59
CA LYS A 142 -2.10 12.56 6.89
C LYS A 142 -0.95 11.61 7.21
N LYS A 143 -0.25 11.87 8.31
CA LYS A 143 0.89 11.06 8.75
C LYS A 143 0.47 9.98 9.73
N GLY A 144 1.14 8.81 9.62
CA GLY A 144 1.13 7.79 10.64
C GLY A 144 2.06 8.16 11.82
N LYS A 145 1.93 7.43 12.93
CA LYS A 145 2.73 7.64 14.15
C LYS A 145 4.24 7.54 13.90
N ASP A 146 4.68 6.59 13.09
CA ASP A 146 6.08 6.26 12.87
C ASP A 146 6.69 6.96 11.64
N THR A 147 5.91 7.82 10.95
CA THR A 147 6.35 8.56 9.76
C THR A 147 7.66 9.34 9.99
N PRO A 148 7.87 10.07 11.13
CA PRO A 148 9.10 10.84 11.31
C PRO A 148 10.37 9.99 11.32
N GLN A 149 10.27 8.72 11.72
CA GLN A 149 11.40 7.80 11.80
C GLN A 149 11.59 6.99 10.53
N LEU A 150 10.49 6.47 9.95
CA LEU A 150 10.55 5.53 8.85
C LEU A 150 10.46 6.19 7.47
N ARG A 151 9.69 7.28 7.34
CA ARG A 151 9.42 7.93 6.05
C ARG A 151 9.42 9.46 6.19
N PRO A 152 10.58 10.09 6.54
CA PRO A 152 10.64 11.51 6.88
C PRO A 152 10.59 12.47 5.70
N THR A 153 10.90 12.00 4.48
CA THR A 153 11.03 12.85 3.29
C THR A 153 9.83 12.79 2.38
N LEU A 154 9.67 13.81 1.54
CA LEU A 154 8.65 13.82 0.50
C LEU A 154 8.90 12.70 -0.53
N TYR A 155 10.18 12.37 -0.80
CA TYR A 155 10.53 11.25 -1.66
C TYR A 155 9.96 9.93 -1.12
N ASP A 156 10.12 9.65 0.17
CA ASP A 156 9.56 8.46 0.79
C ASP A 156 8.05 8.35 0.54
N PHE A 157 7.33 9.46 0.79
CA PHE A 157 5.89 9.49 0.62
C PHE A 157 5.48 9.20 -0.83
N LEU A 158 6.10 9.87 -1.81
CA LEU A 158 5.75 9.74 -3.22
C LEU A 158 6.16 8.37 -3.80
N ALA A 159 7.31 7.84 -3.39
CA ALA A 159 7.79 6.54 -3.84
C ALA A 159 6.88 5.39 -3.36
N PHE A 160 6.45 5.42 -2.08
CA PHE A 160 5.49 4.42 -1.61
C PHE A 160 4.12 4.57 -2.25
N ARG A 161 3.68 5.78 -2.59
CA ARG A 161 2.47 5.95 -3.42
C ARG A 161 2.63 5.35 -4.82
N ALA A 162 3.81 5.47 -5.42
CA ALA A 162 4.08 4.86 -6.71
C ALA A 162 4.02 3.32 -6.62
N ILE A 163 4.59 2.74 -5.57
CA ILE A 163 4.51 1.30 -5.26
C ILE A 163 3.05 0.87 -5.07
N ASP A 164 2.25 1.61 -4.29
CA ASP A 164 0.84 1.28 -4.02
C ASP A 164 -0.02 1.35 -5.28
N ILE A 165 0.24 2.31 -6.19
CA ILE A 165 -0.55 2.50 -7.42
C ILE A 165 -0.16 1.48 -8.50
N GLN A 166 1.14 1.30 -8.73
CA GLN A 166 1.67 0.41 -9.77
C GLN A 166 3.00 -0.20 -9.31
N PRO A 167 2.98 -1.28 -8.51
CA PRO A 167 4.19 -1.89 -7.96
C PRO A 167 5.12 -2.39 -9.08
N SER A 168 6.43 -2.17 -8.91
CA SER A 168 7.47 -2.63 -9.83
C SER A 168 8.81 -2.75 -9.10
N ASP A 169 9.67 -3.65 -9.57
CA ASP A 169 11.03 -3.83 -9.04
C ASP A 169 11.76 -2.49 -8.96
N LYS A 170 11.66 -1.68 -10.01
CA LYS A 170 12.34 -0.37 -10.07
C LYS A 170 11.99 0.55 -8.91
N TRP A 171 10.73 0.67 -8.53
CA TRP A 171 10.34 1.57 -7.44
C TRP A 171 10.88 1.09 -6.10
N TYR A 172 10.85 -0.22 -5.85
CA TYR A 172 11.44 -0.81 -4.64
C TYR A 172 12.95 -0.62 -4.60
N GLU A 173 13.65 -0.89 -5.70
CA GLU A 173 15.11 -0.74 -5.81
C GLU A 173 15.53 0.71 -5.59
N ASP A 174 14.86 1.68 -6.22
CA ASP A 174 15.13 3.11 -6.05
C ASP A 174 14.95 3.56 -4.58
N VAL A 175 13.90 3.05 -3.88
CA VAL A 175 13.68 3.33 -2.45
C VAL A 175 14.77 2.71 -1.58
N ILE A 176 15.09 1.44 -1.80
CA ILE A 176 16.11 0.71 -1.05
C ILE A 176 17.48 1.36 -1.23
N ASP A 177 17.85 1.75 -2.45
CA ASP A 177 19.11 2.44 -2.72
C ASP A 177 19.19 3.80 -2.01
N PHE A 178 18.10 4.57 -2.03
CA PHE A 178 18.03 5.78 -1.23
C PHE A 178 18.15 5.47 0.27
N ARG A 179 17.46 4.46 0.75
CA ARG A 179 17.45 4.08 2.16
C ARG A 179 18.81 3.61 2.67
N ARG A 180 19.60 2.95 1.83
CA ARG A 180 20.98 2.54 2.15
C ARG A 180 21.89 3.72 2.48
N THR A 181 21.59 4.91 1.95
CA THR A 181 22.33 6.15 2.27
C THR A 181 21.90 6.78 3.61
N GLN A 182 20.80 6.30 4.22
CA GLN A 182 20.25 6.86 5.44
C GLN A 182 20.73 6.09 6.70
N PRO A 183 20.77 6.73 7.87
CA PRO A 183 21.22 6.08 9.12
C PRO A 183 20.19 5.09 9.69
N GLU A 184 18.90 5.21 9.35
CA GLU A 184 17.82 4.44 9.94
C GLU A 184 17.73 3.02 9.36
N LYS A 185 18.37 2.06 10.06
CA LYS A 185 18.45 0.67 9.63
C LYS A 185 17.12 -0.08 9.68
N LYS A 186 16.22 0.28 10.59
CA LYS A 186 14.88 -0.32 10.67
C LYS A 186 14.08 -0.02 9.42
N ALA A 187 14.15 1.21 8.91
CA ALA A 187 13.45 1.59 7.69
C ALA A 187 13.98 0.80 6.48
N LEU A 188 15.31 0.64 6.36
CA LEU A 188 15.91 -0.15 5.30
C LEU A 188 15.42 -1.61 5.34
N LEU A 189 15.45 -2.24 6.53
CA LEU A 189 14.98 -3.61 6.67
C LEU A 189 13.50 -3.77 6.27
N LEU A 190 12.64 -2.84 6.68
CA LEU A 190 11.22 -2.89 6.32
C LEU A 190 11.00 -2.78 4.81
N ASP A 191 11.74 -1.88 4.14
CA ASP A 191 11.64 -1.69 2.70
C ASP A 191 12.16 -2.94 1.94
N GLU A 192 13.24 -3.59 2.43
CA GLU A 192 13.74 -4.85 1.88
C GLU A 192 12.74 -6.01 2.08
N LEU A 193 12.11 -6.11 3.26
CA LEU A 193 11.07 -7.12 3.52
C LEU A 193 9.84 -6.92 2.62
N ASP A 194 9.37 -5.68 2.46
CA ASP A 194 8.24 -5.34 1.57
C ASP A 194 8.57 -5.72 0.11
N TYR A 195 9.78 -5.44 -0.36
CA TYR A 195 10.23 -5.81 -1.71
C TYR A 195 10.24 -7.32 -1.94
N TRP A 196 10.84 -8.07 -1.02
CA TRP A 196 10.92 -9.53 -1.16
C TRP A 196 9.55 -10.20 -1.00
N GLN A 197 8.67 -9.64 -0.17
CA GLN A 197 7.28 -10.06 -0.09
C GLN A 197 6.54 -9.80 -1.42
N TYR A 198 6.74 -8.64 -2.05
CA TYR A 198 6.21 -8.33 -3.38
C TYR A 198 6.71 -9.32 -4.44
N LYS A 199 8.01 -9.62 -4.46
CA LYS A 199 8.58 -10.62 -5.40
C LYS A 199 7.98 -12.01 -5.19
N TYR A 200 7.77 -12.40 -3.95
CA TYR A 200 7.16 -13.68 -3.62
C TYR A 200 5.68 -13.72 -4.04
N ASP A 201 4.92 -12.69 -3.75
CA ASP A 201 3.48 -12.60 -4.09
C ASP A 201 3.25 -12.50 -5.61
N SER A 202 4.14 -11.85 -6.35
CA SER A 202 4.11 -11.78 -7.81
C SER A 202 4.67 -13.01 -8.51
N GLN A 203 5.10 -14.03 -7.75
CA GLN A 203 5.75 -15.24 -8.26
C GLN A 203 7.06 -14.97 -9.03
N SER A 204 7.69 -13.83 -8.80
CA SER A 204 9.00 -13.46 -9.37
C SER A 204 10.16 -14.11 -8.62
N THR A 205 9.89 -14.74 -7.47
CA THR A 205 10.83 -15.57 -6.71
C THR A 205 10.13 -16.80 -6.15
N ASN A 206 10.88 -17.85 -5.82
CA ASN A 206 10.35 -19.06 -5.20
C ASN A 206 10.48 -19.02 -3.67
N THR A 207 9.84 -19.97 -3.00
CA THR A 207 9.83 -20.10 -1.54
C THR A 207 11.23 -20.25 -0.95
N ASN A 208 12.12 -21.02 -1.59
CA ASN A 208 13.45 -21.26 -1.07
C ASN A 208 14.32 -19.99 -1.16
N ASP A 209 14.25 -19.26 -2.25
CA ASP A 209 15.00 -18.02 -2.42
C ASP A 209 14.51 -16.95 -1.44
N TYR A 210 13.18 -16.87 -1.22
CA TYR A 210 12.63 -15.96 -0.23
C TYR A 210 13.09 -16.34 1.18
N ARG A 211 13.10 -17.62 1.55
CA ARG A 211 13.61 -18.10 2.84
C ARG A 211 15.07 -17.78 3.02
N ASN A 212 15.92 -18.08 2.02
CA ASN A 212 17.33 -17.77 2.05
C ASN A 212 17.60 -16.26 2.24
N THR A 213 16.72 -15.43 1.68
CA THR A 213 16.80 -13.98 1.89
C THR A 213 16.46 -13.60 3.33
N LEU A 214 15.38 -14.16 3.91
CA LEU A 214 15.04 -13.92 5.31
C LEU A 214 16.17 -14.35 6.25
N ASP A 215 16.80 -15.52 6.00
CA ASP A 215 17.95 -16.00 6.76
C ASP A 215 19.16 -15.04 6.62
N SER A 216 19.41 -14.55 5.43
CA SER A 216 20.50 -13.58 5.17
C SER A 216 20.27 -12.26 5.93
N LEU A 217 19.05 -11.74 5.88
CA LEU A 217 18.67 -10.54 6.63
C LEU A 217 18.77 -10.79 8.16
N TYR A 218 18.36 -11.97 8.62
CA TYR A 218 18.48 -12.32 10.02
C TYR A 218 19.93 -12.43 10.51
N ASN A 219 20.82 -12.93 9.67
CA ASN A 219 22.27 -12.97 9.97
C ASN A 219 22.86 -11.57 10.15
N VAL A 220 22.35 -10.58 9.42
CA VAL A 220 22.79 -9.18 9.51
C VAL A 220 22.17 -8.46 10.71
N TYR A 221 20.86 -8.60 10.89
CA TYR A 221 20.08 -7.76 11.83
C TYR A 221 19.61 -8.49 13.09
N GLY A 222 19.83 -9.81 13.22
CA GLY A 222 19.22 -10.63 14.27
C GLY A 222 19.45 -10.18 15.72
N LYS A 223 20.47 -9.35 15.95
CA LYS A 223 20.73 -8.75 17.28
C LYS A 223 19.92 -7.49 17.56
N GLU A 224 19.34 -6.89 16.53
CA GLU A 224 18.57 -5.66 16.64
C GLU A 224 17.11 -5.97 17.04
N PRO A 225 16.48 -5.14 17.89
CA PRO A 225 15.08 -5.37 18.27
C PRO A 225 14.10 -5.45 17.09
N PHE A 226 14.35 -4.68 16.04
CA PHE A 226 13.52 -4.66 14.84
C PHE A 226 13.67 -5.90 13.94
N ALA A 227 14.64 -6.78 14.21
CA ALA A 227 14.73 -8.07 13.53
C ALA A 227 13.53 -8.98 13.82
N ALA A 228 12.72 -8.65 14.82
CA ALA A 228 11.40 -9.26 15.00
C ALA A 228 10.53 -9.19 13.74
N GLU A 229 10.69 -8.20 12.86
CA GLU A 229 9.98 -8.12 11.58
C GLU A 229 10.37 -9.24 10.61
N ILE A 230 11.63 -9.65 10.61
CA ILE A 230 12.08 -10.80 9.81
C ILE A 230 11.39 -12.07 10.31
N ARG A 231 11.31 -12.25 11.63
CA ARG A 231 10.62 -13.41 12.24
C ARG A 231 9.11 -13.38 11.96
N ILE A 232 8.49 -12.19 11.87
CA ILE A 232 7.09 -12.07 11.43
C ILE A 232 6.95 -12.51 9.98
N ALA A 233 7.85 -12.08 9.09
CA ALA A 233 7.84 -12.49 7.68
C ALA A 233 8.04 -14.02 7.53
N GLU A 234 8.97 -14.62 8.28
CA GLU A 234 9.20 -16.05 8.33
C GLU A 234 7.96 -16.84 8.83
N MET A 235 7.33 -16.34 9.90
CA MET A 235 6.08 -16.92 10.41
C MET A 235 4.97 -16.90 9.34
N ASN A 236 4.82 -15.78 8.63
CA ASN A 236 3.83 -15.65 7.56
C ASN A 236 4.12 -16.62 6.40
N LEU A 237 5.39 -16.81 6.05
CA LEU A 237 5.80 -17.79 5.05
C LEU A 237 5.43 -19.21 5.48
N LEU A 238 5.77 -19.62 6.70
CA LEU A 238 5.41 -20.92 7.28
C LEU A 238 3.90 -21.12 7.32
N GLN A 239 3.11 -20.11 7.66
CA GLN A 239 1.65 -20.19 7.65
C GLN A 239 1.09 -20.51 6.25
N ARG A 240 1.67 -19.95 5.19
CA ARG A 240 1.28 -20.27 3.80
C ARG A 240 1.65 -21.69 3.41
N GLU A 241 2.85 -22.15 3.78
CA GLU A 241 3.33 -23.51 3.52
C GLU A 241 2.50 -24.57 4.24
N ARG A 242 2.00 -24.28 5.43
CA ARG A 242 1.17 -25.19 6.22
C ARG A 242 -0.01 -25.75 5.42
N TYR A 243 -0.60 -24.98 4.54
CA TYR A 243 -1.77 -25.38 3.75
C TYR A 243 -1.42 -26.18 2.48
N GLN A 244 -0.14 -26.37 2.16
CA GLN A 244 0.31 -27.01 0.92
C GLN A 244 0.55 -28.51 1.04
N GLY A 245 0.48 -29.09 2.25
CA GLY A 245 0.85 -30.47 2.51
C GLY A 245 -0.23 -31.32 3.16
N ASN A 246 0.11 -32.60 3.41
CA ASN A 246 -0.73 -33.50 4.17
C ASN A 246 -0.75 -33.16 5.66
N LYS A 247 -1.55 -33.91 6.47
CA LYS A 247 -1.71 -33.64 7.90
C LYS A 247 -0.37 -33.65 8.67
N ALA A 248 0.51 -34.60 8.38
CA ALA A 248 1.81 -34.71 9.06
C ALA A 248 2.69 -33.46 8.74
N HIS A 249 2.68 -32.97 7.49
CA HIS A 249 3.36 -31.74 7.12
C HIS A 249 2.75 -30.54 7.87
N GLN A 250 1.42 -30.42 7.91
CA GLN A 250 0.73 -29.36 8.63
C GLN A 250 1.11 -29.32 10.11
N ASP A 251 1.16 -30.49 10.77
CA ASP A 251 1.53 -30.60 12.18
C ASP A 251 3.02 -30.22 12.40
N SER A 252 3.90 -30.64 11.49
CA SER A 252 5.33 -30.26 11.52
C SER A 252 5.53 -28.77 11.40
N VAL A 253 4.90 -28.14 10.41
CA VAL A 253 4.99 -26.68 10.19
C VAL A 253 4.37 -25.91 11.37
N GLN A 254 3.28 -26.42 11.95
CA GLN A 254 2.68 -25.83 13.14
C GLN A 254 3.63 -25.85 14.34
N ALA A 255 4.38 -26.94 14.54
CA ALA A 255 5.40 -27.01 15.58
C ALA A 255 6.53 -26.01 15.36
N LEU A 256 6.95 -25.78 14.09
CA LEU A 256 7.94 -24.75 13.75
C LEU A 256 7.43 -23.35 14.07
N ILE A 257 6.19 -23.02 13.70
CA ILE A 257 5.58 -21.71 14.02
C ILE A 257 5.54 -21.51 15.54
N TYR A 258 5.18 -22.55 16.30
CA TYR A 258 5.14 -22.48 17.75
C TYR A 258 6.51 -22.18 18.37
N SER A 259 7.57 -22.89 17.96
CA SER A 259 8.95 -22.64 18.40
C SER A 259 9.41 -21.23 18.04
N LEU A 260 9.21 -20.82 16.78
CA LEU A 260 9.56 -19.51 16.28
C LEU A 260 8.91 -18.38 17.12
N CYS A 261 7.63 -18.52 17.45
CA CYS A 261 6.92 -17.53 18.27
C CYS A 261 7.51 -17.46 19.69
N LYS A 262 7.78 -18.59 20.34
CA LYS A 262 8.39 -18.62 21.68
C LYS A 262 9.79 -18.01 21.70
N GLU A 263 10.62 -18.38 20.74
CA GLU A 263 11.98 -17.82 20.60
C GLU A 263 11.93 -16.32 20.36
N SER A 264 11.05 -15.86 19.48
CA SER A 264 10.90 -14.43 19.15
C SER A 264 10.44 -13.60 20.36
N ILE A 265 9.51 -14.14 21.17
CA ILE A 265 9.06 -13.48 22.42
C ILE A 265 10.20 -13.39 23.43
N ALA A 266 11.01 -14.43 23.57
CA ALA A 266 12.15 -14.46 24.47
C ALA A 266 13.26 -13.49 24.03
N GLN A 267 13.53 -13.44 22.72
CA GLN A 267 14.62 -12.63 22.15
C GLN A 267 14.26 -11.16 22.04
N TYR A 268 13.01 -10.81 21.71
CA TYR A 268 12.56 -9.44 21.45
C TYR A 268 11.42 -8.97 22.37
N PRO A 269 11.49 -9.14 23.70
CA PRO A 269 10.35 -8.99 24.62
C PRO A 269 9.76 -7.58 24.68
N LYS A 270 10.53 -6.58 24.27
CA LYS A 270 10.14 -5.14 24.31
C LYS A 270 9.81 -4.58 22.92
N TYR A 271 9.78 -5.42 21.89
CA TYR A 271 9.47 -4.95 20.54
C TYR A 271 8.00 -4.56 20.43
N ASP A 272 7.72 -3.43 19.78
CA ASP A 272 6.36 -2.84 19.73
C ASP A 272 5.31 -3.80 19.18
N ARG A 273 5.67 -4.65 18.22
CA ARG A 273 4.78 -5.64 17.58
C ARG A 273 4.88 -7.04 18.17
N ILE A 274 5.46 -7.21 19.35
CA ILE A 274 5.61 -8.52 20.01
C ILE A 274 4.28 -9.28 20.17
N ASN A 275 3.17 -8.54 20.24
CA ASN A 275 1.85 -9.13 20.35
C ASN A 275 1.44 -9.98 19.13
N VAL A 276 2.08 -9.81 17.97
CA VAL A 276 1.86 -10.67 16.80
C VAL A 276 2.17 -12.13 17.17
N PHE A 277 3.32 -12.40 17.79
CA PHE A 277 3.70 -13.75 18.23
C PHE A 277 2.85 -14.25 19.40
N LYS A 278 2.53 -13.39 20.37
CA LYS A 278 1.69 -13.75 21.51
C LYS A 278 0.28 -14.13 21.06
N ASN A 279 -0.30 -13.38 20.13
CA ASN A 279 -1.61 -13.70 19.59
C ASN A 279 -1.60 -15.03 18.82
N GLN A 280 -0.53 -15.29 18.07
CA GLN A 280 -0.36 -16.56 17.35
C GLN A 280 -0.26 -17.74 18.31
N LEU A 281 0.51 -17.65 19.39
CA LEU A 281 0.58 -18.69 20.41
C LEU A 281 -0.78 -18.89 21.10
N ASN A 282 -1.43 -17.80 21.49
CA ASN A 282 -2.75 -17.87 22.13
C ASN A 282 -3.79 -18.56 21.24
N GLU A 283 -3.79 -18.27 19.91
CA GLU A 283 -4.64 -18.95 18.94
C GLU A 283 -4.34 -20.46 18.89
N MET A 284 -3.06 -20.85 18.93
CA MET A 284 -2.64 -22.24 18.89
C MET A 284 -2.91 -23.00 20.18
N GLU A 285 -2.87 -22.34 21.34
CA GLU A 285 -3.03 -22.91 22.67
C GLU A 285 -4.50 -22.89 23.16
N THR A 286 -5.35 -22.06 22.54
CA THR A 286 -6.75 -21.90 22.96
C THR A 286 -7.54 -23.19 22.77
N PRO A 287 -8.21 -23.70 23.79
CA PRO A 287 -9.08 -24.87 23.68
C PRO A 287 -10.25 -24.59 22.74
N VAL A 288 -10.50 -25.50 21.82
CA VAL A 288 -11.63 -25.40 20.88
C VAL A 288 -12.46 -26.67 20.98
N LEU A 289 -13.75 -26.49 21.20
CA LEU A 289 -14.76 -27.55 21.13
C LEU A 289 -15.79 -27.17 20.09
N ASN A 290 -15.90 -27.96 19.03
CA ASN A 290 -16.92 -27.77 17.99
C ASN A 290 -17.80 -29.03 17.97
N ILE A 291 -19.11 -28.82 18.18
CA ILE A 291 -20.12 -29.87 18.14
C ILE A 291 -21.06 -29.58 16.97
N GLN A 292 -21.12 -30.52 16.04
CA GLN A 292 -22.03 -30.43 14.88
C GLN A 292 -23.02 -31.60 14.97
N SER A 293 -24.29 -31.32 14.73
CA SER A 293 -25.35 -32.31 14.59
C SER A 293 -25.92 -32.31 13.19
N ASP A 294 -26.63 -33.36 12.83
CA ASP A 294 -27.43 -33.36 11.60
C ASP A 294 -28.45 -32.20 11.60
N ASN A 295 -28.62 -31.58 10.46
CA ASN A 295 -29.51 -30.43 10.32
C ASN A 295 -30.99 -30.73 10.58
N ASN A 296 -31.39 -32.02 10.48
CA ASN A 296 -32.75 -32.47 10.73
C ASN A 296 -32.76 -33.52 11.83
N VAL A 297 -33.30 -33.17 12.99
CA VAL A 297 -33.50 -34.08 14.12
C VAL A 297 -34.97 -34.50 14.13
N TYR A 298 -35.21 -35.84 14.09
CA TYR A 298 -36.56 -36.41 14.11
C TYR A 298 -36.81 -37.11 15.44
N PRO A 299 -37.97 -36.91 16.05
CA PRO A 299 -38.32 -37.65 17.29
C PRO A 299 -38.23 -39.16 17.09
N GLY A 300 -37.56 -39.85 18.02
CA GLY A 300 -37.42 -41.30 17.99
C GLY A 300 -36.35 -41.85 17.04
N LYS A 301 -35.49 -40.99 16.45
CA LYS A 301 -34.28 -41.42 15.71
C LYS A 301 -33.02 -41.05 16.45
N ASP A 302 -31.98 -41.85 16.23
CA ASP A 302 -30.67 -41.59 16.80
C ASP A 302 -30.10 -40.29 16.23
N LEU A 303 -29.48 -39.49 17.09
CA LEU A 303 -28.80 -38.23 16.74
C LEU A 303 -27.29 -38.52 16.65
N THR A 304 -26.72 -38.25 15.48
CA THR A 304 -25.27 -38.30 15.28
C THR A 304 -24.68 -36.93 15.62
N LEU A 305 -23.75 -36.89 16.58
CA LEU A 305 -22.97 -35.71 16.94
C LEU A 305 -21.53 -35.92 16.46
N GLN A 306 -21.05 -35.00 15.66
CA GLN A 306 -19.62 -34.88 15.35
C GLN A 306 -18.97 -33.91 16.33
N ILE A 307 -18.06 -34.40 17.15
CA ILE A 307 -17.34 -33.60 18.14
C ILE A 307 -15.89 -33.45 17.68
N LYS A 308 -15.49 -32.25 17.42
CA LYS A 308 -14.11 -31.86 17.14
C LYS A 308 -13.58 -31.07 18.32
N TYR A 309 -12.51 -31.53 18.92
CA TYR A 309 -11.85 -30.82 20.02
C TYR A 309 -10.36 -30.69 19.76
N VAL A 310 -9.81 -29.55 20.19
CA VAL A 310 -8.38 -29.21 20.07
C VAL A 310 -7.96 -28.57 21.40
N ASN A 311 -6.81 -28.91 21.93
CA ASN A 311 -6.26 -28.39 23.20
C ASN A 311 -7.21 -28.48 24.39
N THR A 312 -8.10 -29.46 24.39
CA THR A 312 -8.99 -29.76 25.55
C THR A 312 -8.42 -30.95 26.33
N PRO A 313 -8.53 -30.94 27.67
CA PRO A 313 -8.09 -32.05 28.50
C PRO A 313 -8.77 -33.36 28.15
#